data_702fc7b6c6553f2be5d9409c5e2aef92
#
_entry.id   702fc7b6c6553f2be5d9409c5e2aef92
#
_cell.length_a   1.000
_cell.length_b   1.000
_cell.length_c   1.000
_cell.angle_alpha   90.00
_cell.angle_beta   90.00
_cell.angle_gamma   90.00
#
_symmetry.space_group_name_H-M   'P 1'
#
loop_
_entity.id
_entity.type
_entity.pdbx_description
1 polymer ?
#
loop_
_entity_poly.entity_id
_entity_poly.type
_entity_poly.pdbx_seq_one_letter_code
_entity_poly.pdbx_strand_id
1 'polypeptide(L)'
;MNEKPKVSQFGSVDPAPPLTTGEVDEWELSLTDDNTPMFQRMRNVFALRNKGTDAACMALCSGFNSKSALLRHEVAYVLGQMQNEVAIPTLIQVLSDESEHVMVRHEAAEALGAIGNYDVRPILESYVNHPMPEIAESCEVAIDLLDWCKSKEYQEVDC
;
A
#
# COMPACT_ATOMS: atom_id res chain seq x y z
N MET A 1 30.17 -10.29 -13.86
CA MET A 1 28.97 -11.10 -13.55
C MET A 1 27.88 -10.13 -13.07
N ASN A 2 26.71 -10.10 -13.70
CA ASN A 2 25.60 -9.32 -13.20
C ASN A 2 24.99 -10.06 -12.02
N GLU A 3 25.26 -9.59 -10.81
CA GLU A 3 24.63 -10.14 -9.61
C GLU A 3 23.14 -9.73 -9.59
N LYS A 4 22.27 -10.70 -9.38
CA LYS A 4 20.86 -10.42 -9.16
C LYS A 4 20.67 -9.79 -7.79
N PRO A 5 19.76 -8.78 -7.65
CA PRO A 5 19.42 -8.24 -6.35
C PRO A 5 18.92 -9.35 -5.41
N LYS A 6 19.28 -9.25 -4.14
CA LYS A 6 18.74 -10.14 -3.12
C LYS A 6 17.27 -9.82 -2.86
N VAL A 7 16.42 -10.84 -2.83
CA VAL A 7 15.01 -10.68 -2.48
C VAL A 7 14.86 -10.43 -0.97
N SER A 8 13.88 -9.59 -0.62
CA SER A 8 13.46 -9.39 0.76
C SER A 8 12.62 -10.56 1.26
N GLN A 9 12.17 -10.50 2.51
CA GLN A 9 11.18 -11.46 3.05
C GLN A 9 9.87 -11.51 2.25
N PHE A 10 9.54 -10.46 1.49
CA PHE A 10 8.37 -10.42 0.61
C PHE A 10 8.63 -11.02 -0.79
N GLY A 11 9.85 -11.52 -1.05
CA GLY A 11 10.19 -12.21 -2.29
C GLY A 11 10.25 -11.32 -3.53
N SER A 12 10.23 -9.99 -3.39
CA SER A 12 10.22 -9.04 -4.51
C SER A 12 11.36 -8.05 -4.46
N VAL A 13 11.90 -7.73 -5.64
CA VAL A 13 12.89 -6.66 -5.87
C VAL A 13 12.41 -5.61 -6.86
N ASP A 14 11.21 -5.78 -7.37
CA ASP A 14 10.57 -4.86 -8.31
C ASP A 14 9.68 -3.86 -7.53
N PRO A 15 9.72 -2.57 -7.84
CA PRO A 15 10.53 -1.89 -8.84
C PRO A 15 11.96 -1.55 -8.39
N ALA A 16 12.30 -1.72 -7.12
CA ALA A 16 13.63 -1.45 -6.58
C ALA A 16 13.92 -2.29 -5.33
N PRO A 17 15.19 -2.70 -5.09
CA PRO A 17 15.55 -3.36 -3.85
C PRO A 17 15.52 -2.38 -2.68
N PRO A 18 15.13 -2.83 -1.47
CA PRO A 18 15.08 -1.98 -0.29
C PRO A 18 16.47 -1.45 0.10
N LEU A 19 16.51 -0.30 0.79
CA LEU A 19 17.66 0.09 1.57
C LEU A 19 17.81 -0.86 2.75
N THR A 20 19.05 -1.17 3.10
CA THR A 20 19.40 -2.08 4.21
C THR A 20 20.01 -1.35 5.41
N THR A 21 20.32 -0.08 5.25
CA THR A 21 20.90 0.80 6.28
C THR A 21 20.16 2.13 6.32
N GLY A 22 20.03 2.72 7.50
CA GLY A 22 19.33 3.97 7.74
C GLY A 22 18.19 3.81 8.75
N GLU A 23 17.56 4.93 9.08
CA GLU A 23 16.46 5.01 10.04
C GLU A 23 15.18 5.54 9.39
N VAL A 24 14.05 5.33 10.06
CA VAL A 24 12.71 5.68 9.54
C VAL A 24 12.63 7.15 9.14
N ASP A 25 13.12 8.07 9.97
CA ASP A 25 13.05 9.51 9.69
C ASP A 25 13.88 9.91 8.45
N GLU A 26 15.04 9.26 8.25
CA GLU A 26 15.89 9.48 7.07
C GLU A 26 15.19 8.99 5.80
N TRP A 27 14.56 7.82 5.87
CA TRP A 27 13.84 7.23 4.76
C TRP A 27 12.57 8.04 4.40
N GLU A 28 11.85 8.53 5.42
CA GLU A 28 10.69 9.40 5.22
C GLU A 28 11.08 10.71 4.55
N LEU A 29 12.15 11.36 5.02
CA LEU A 29 12.64 12.61 4.45
C LEU A 29 13.00 12.43 2.97
N SER A 30 13.73 11.37 2.65
CA SER A 30 14.11 11.03 1.28
C SER A 30 12.90 10.65 0.41
N LEU A 31 11.93 9.91 0.97
CA LEU A 31 10.69 9.52 0.30
C LEU A 31 9.86 10.75 -0.10
N THR A 32 9.77 11.73 0.77
CA THR A 32 8.92 12.92 0.59
C THR A 32 9.58 14.05 -0.20
N ASP A 33 10.89 14.00 -0.41
CA ASP A 33 11.61 14.99 -1.23
C ASP A 33 11.46 14.67 -2.73
N ASP A 34 10.67 15.50 -3.43
CA ASP A 34 10.45 15.36 -4.87
C ASP A 34 11.72 15.57 -5.74
N ASN A 35 12.82 16.07 -5.16
CA ASN A 35 14.11 16.19 -5.85
C ASN A 35 14.95 14.91 -5.73
N THR A 36 14.62 14.01 -4.81
CA THR A 36 15.28 12.70 -4.71
C THR A 36 14.91 11.84 -5.93
N PRO A 37 15.89 11.21 -6.60
CA PRO A 37 15.61 10.33 -7.74
C PRO A 37 14.59 9.24 -7.40
N MET A 38 13.67 8.98 -8.34
CA MET A 38 12.55 8.03 -8.12
C MET A 38 13.02 6.65 -7.66
N PHE A 39 14.08 6.12 -8.26
CA PHE A 39 14.63 4.83 -7.84
C PHE A 39 15.02 4.82 -6.35
N GLN A 40 15.65 5.90 -5.88
CA GLN A 40 16.01 6.02 -4.46
C GLN A 40 14.76 6.14 -3.57
N ARG A 41 13.75 6.88 -4.00
CA ARG A 41 12.48 7.00 -3.28
C ARG A 41 11.78 5.64 -3.17
N MET A 42 11.76 4.84 -4.25
CA MET A 42 11.23 3.48 -4.23
C MET A 42 12.00 2.58 -3.25
N ARG A 43 13.33 2.70 -3.18
CA ARG A 43 14.12 1.97 -2.19
C ARG A 43 13.74 2.31 -0.75
N ASN A 44 13.40 3.58 -0.48
CA ASN A 44 12.89 4.01 0.84
C ASN A 44 11.52 3.39 1.14
N VAL A 45 10.61 3.33 0.15
CA VAL A 45 9.30 2.65 0.30
C VAL A 45 9.49 1.22 0.79
N PHE A 46 10.37 0.45 0.17
CA PHE A 46 10.59 -0.95 0.55
C PHE A 46 11.38 -1.11 1.85
N ALA A 47 12.25 -0.15 2.19
CA ALA A 47 12.93 -0.14 3.48
C ALA A 47 11.92 0.07 4.63
N LEU A 48 11.01 1.02 4.48
CA LEU A 48 9.93 1.29 5.44
C LEU A 48 8.99 0.10 5.58
N ARG A 49 8.57 -0.51 4.44
CA ARG A 49 7.79 -1.75 4.46
C ARG A 49 8.46 -2.84 5.29
N ASN A 50 9.75 -3.08 5.04
CA ASN A 50 10.51 -4.15 5.71
C ASN A 50 10.76 -3.86 7.20
N LYS A 51 10.80 -2.59 7.59
CA LYS A 51 10.88 -2.18 9.00
C LYS A 51 9.63 -2.61 9.77
N GLY A 52 8.44 -2.51 9.18
CA GLY A 52 7.20 -3.09 9.65
C GLY A 52 6.61 -2.46 10.91
N THR A 53 7.13 -1.35 11.41
CA THR A 53 6.63 -0.67 12.62
C THR A 53 5.51 0.32 12.29
N ASP A 54 4.72 0.72 13.29
CA ASP A 54 3.71 1.78 13.14
C ASP A 54 4.34 3.08 12.65
N ALA A 55 5.52 3.44 13.16
CA ALA A 55 6.26 4.62 12.72
C ALA A 55 6.63 4.52 11.23
N ALA A 56 7.10 3.38 10.75
CA ALA A 56 7.40 3.15 9.35
C ALA A 56 6.14 3.20 8.47
N CYS A 57 5.03 2.66 8.95
CA CYS A 57 3.74 2.73 8.27
C CYS A 57 3.25 4.19 8.13
N MET A 58 3.34 4.99 9.19
CA MET A 58 2.99 6.41 9.15
C MET A 58 3.93 7.22 8.25
N ALA A 59 5.23 6.90 8.25
CA ALA A 59 6.20 7.49 7.33
C ALA A 59 5.85 7.19 5.85
N LEU A 60 5.39 5.98 5.54
CA LEU A 60 4.88 5.63 4.21
C LEU A 60 3.64 6.46 3.84
N CYS A 61 2.72 6.68 4.77
CA CYS A 61 1.54 7.51 4.54
C CYS A 61 1.91 8.93 4.09
N SER A 62 3.04 9.48 4.56
CA SER A 62 3.57 10.78 4.11
C SER A 62 3.90 10.78 2.60
N GLY A 63 4.15 9.62 2.01
CA GLY A 63 4.41 9.44 0.58
C GLY A 63 3.24 9.81 -0.33
N PHE A 64 2.00 9.85 0.18
CA PHE A 64 0.85 10.34 -0.58
C PHE A 64 0.91 11.83 -0.91
N ASN A 65 1.78 12.60 -0.28
CA ASN A 65 2.04 14.00 -0.62
C ASN A 65 2.94 14.17 -1.86
N SER A 66 3.49 13.09 -2.41
CA SER A 66 4.32 13.13 -3.62
C SER A 66 3.52 13.58 -4.84
N LYS A 67 4.18 14.30 -5.75
CA LYS A 67 3.62 14.65 -7.06
C LYS A 67 3.51 13.44 -8.01
N SER A 68 4.25 12.36 -7.74
CA SER A 68 4.29 11.17 -8.59
C SER A 68 3.14 10.21 -8.26
N ALA A 69 2.20 10.02 -9.20
CA ALA A 69 1.15 9.01 -9.06
C ALA A 69 1.74 7.58 -8.99
N LEU A 70 2.85 7.32 -9.67
CA LEU A 70 3.55 6.04 -9.58
C LEU A 70 4.01 5.75 -8.14
N LEU A 71 4.60 6.74 -7.48
CA LEU A 71 5.05 6.57 -6.09
C LEU A 71 3.86 6.40 -5.14
N ARG A 72 2.81 7.22 -5.29
CA ARG A 72 1.61 7.10 -4.46
C ARG A 72 0.92 5.74 -4.61
N HIS A 73 0.86 5.21 -5.84
CA HIS A 73 0.36 3.86 -6.12
C HIS A 73 1.20 2.81 -5.37
N GLU A 74 2.51 2.86 -5.47
CA GLU A 74 3.40 1.92 -4.79
C GLU A 74 3.31 2.01 -3.27
N VAL A 75 3.15 3.23 -2.72
CA VAL A 75 2.89 3.44 -1.29
C VAL A 75 1.62 2.72 -0.85
N ALA A 76 0.52 2.87 -1.58
CA ALA A 76 -0.74 2.19 -1.28
C ALA A 76 -0.56 0.65 -1.29
N TYR A 77 0.10 0.12 -2.31
CA TYR A 77 0.39 -1.30 -2.44
C TYR A 77 1.17 -1.86 -1.23
N VAL A 78 2.26 -1.21 -0.84
CA VAL A 78 3.06 -1.71 0.30
C VAL A 78 2.37 -1.54 1.64
N LEU A 79 1.51 -0.53 1.80
CA LEU A 79 0.66 -0.40 3.00
C LEU A 79 -0.31 -1.60 3.13
N GLY A 80 -0.86 -2.08 2.02
CA GLY A 80 -1.63 -3.32 1.97
C GLY A 80 -0.80 -4.54 2.39
N GLN A 81 0.45 -4.65 1.92
CA GLN A 81 1.36 -5.72 2.30
C GLN A 81 1.71 -5.69 3.80
N MET A 82 1.83 -4.51 4.39
CA MET A 82 2.13 -4.37 5.83
C MET A 82 0.98 -4.79 6.73
N GLN A 83 -0.26 -4.77 6.25
CA GLN A 83 -1.47 -5.11 7.00
C GLN A 83 -1.58 -4.37 8.33
N ASN A 84 -1.12 -3.12 8.38
CA ASN A 84 -1.10 -2.30 9.59
C ASN A 84 -2.28 -1.33 9.60
N GLU A 85 -3.16 -1.47 10.59
CA GLU A 85 -4.40 -0.69 10.71
C GLU A 85 -4.18 0.83 10.85
N VAL A 86 -3.01 1.29 11.28
CA VAL A 86 -2.73 2.73 11.39
C VAL A 86 -2.79 3.45 10.04
N ALA A 87 -2.67 2.72 8.90
CA ALA A 87 -2.81 3.27 7.57
C ALA A 87 -4.26 3.48 7.12
N ILE A 88 -5.25 2.85 7.77
CA ILE A 88 -6.66 2.84 7.33
C ILE A 88 -7.22 4.26 7.12
N PRO A 89 -7.09 5.22 8.06
CA PRO A 89 -7.64 6.56 7.86
C PRO A 89 -7.07 7.25 6.61
N THR A 90 -5.78 7.10 6.35
CA THR A 90 -5.11 7.69 5.18
C THR A 90 -5.57 7.01 3.89
N LEU A 91 -5.67 5.68 3.86
CA LEU A 91 -6.15 4.95 2.69
C LEU A 91 -7.62 5.28 2.35
N ILE A 92 -8.46 5.49 3.35
CA ILE A 92 -9.84 5.96 3.14
C ILE A 92 -9.85 7.35 2.51
N GLN A 93 -9.00 8.26 2.97
CA GLN A 93 -8.88 9.60 2.36
C GLN A 93 -8.44 9.51 0.90
N VAL A 94 -7.44 8.67 0.59
CA VAL A 94 -6.95 8.46 -0.79
C VAL A 94 -8.05 7.89 -1.70
N LEU A 95 -8.77 6.86 -1.25
CA LEU A 95 -9.90 6.29 -2.00
C LEU A 95 -10.99 7.33 -2.28
N SER A 96 -11.27 8.19 -1.29
CA SER A 96 -12.37 9.16 -1.34
C SER A 96 -12.00 10.45 -2.09
N ASP A 97 -10.74 10.70 -2.36
CA ASP A 97 -10.29 11.90 -3.08
C ASP A 97 -10.55 11.74 -4.58
N GLU A 98 -11.60 12.43 -5.07
CA GLU A 98 -11.98 12.40 -6.49
C GLU A 98 -10.92 13.05 -7.42
N SER A 99 -10.00 13.85 -6.87
CA SER A 99 -8.90 14.45 -7.61
C SER A 99 -7.67 13.55 -7.72
N GLU A 100 -7.62 12.45 -6.94
CA GLU A 100 -6.52 11.51 -6.99
C GLU A 100 -6.59 10.63 -8.26
N HIS A 101 -5.42 10.21 -8.72
CA HIS A 101 -5.29 9.34 -9.89
C HIS A 101 -6.02 8.00 -9.68
N VAL A 102 -6.78 7.55 -10.69
CA VAL A 102 -7.60 6.34 -10.59
C VAL A 102 -6.82 5.10 -10.11
N MET A 103 -5.57 4.95 -10.57
CA MET A 103 -4.72 3.80 -10.19
C MET A 103 -4.25 3.88 -8.74
N VAL A 104 -4.15 5.06 -8.15
CA VAL A 104 -3.84 5.23 -6.72
C VAL A 104 -5.07 4.92 -5.87
N ARG A 105 -6.23 5.39 -6.31
CA ARG A 105 -7.51 5.11 -5.63
C ARG A 105 -7.85 3.61 -5.63
N HIS A 106 -7.67 2.95 -6.79
CA HIS A 106 -7.89 1.50 -6.88
C HIS A 106 -6.98 0.73 -5.93
N GLU A 107 -5.70 1.08 -5.89
CA GLU A 107 -4.73 0.41 -5.01
C GLU A 107 -5.03 0.67 -3.52
N ALA A 108 -5.52 1.86 -3.18
CA ALA A 108 -5.97 2.15 -1.82
C ALA A 108 -7.17 1.27 -1.41
N ALA A 109 -8.11 0.99 -2.31
CA ALA A 109 -9.22 0.08 -2.05
C ALA A 109 -8.73 -1.36 -1.80
N GLU A 110 -7.83 -1.86 -2.62
CA GLU A 110 -7.23 -3.20 -2.46
C GLU A 110 -6.41 -3.30 -1.16
N ALA A 111 -5.65 -2.25 -0.82
CA ALA A 111 -4.91 -2.18 0.44
C ALA A 111 -5.84 -2.24 1.66
N LEU A 112 -6.98 -1.56 1.63
CA LEU A 112 -7.99 -1.64 2.71
C LEU A 112 -8.51 -3.07 2.89
N GLY A 113 -8.75 -3.79 1.79
CA GLY A 113 -9.12 -5.20 1.83
C GLY A 113 -8.01 -6.08 2.40
N ALA A 114 -6.75 -5.86 1.98
CA ALA A 114 -5.58 -6.62 2.41
C ALA A 114 -5.25 -6.44 3.91
N ILE A 115 -5.49 -5.25 4.47
CA ILE A 115 -5.33 -4.99 5.92
C ILE A 115 -6.30 -5.84 6.74
N GLY A 116 -7.48 -6.16 6.21
CA GLY A 116 -8.36 -7.15 6.79
C GLY A 116 -9.25 -6.65 7.93
N ASN A 117 -9.30 -5.35 8.21
CA ASN A 117 -10.24 -4.79 9.19
C ASN A 117 -11.64 -4.70 8.59
N TYR A 118 -12.58 -5.51 9.10
CA TYR A 118 -13.93 -5.61 8.56
C TYR A 118 -14.76 -4.31 8.68
N ASP A 119 -14.38 -3.40 9.56
CA ASP A 119 -15.08 -2.12 9.77
C ASP A 119 -14.99 -1.19 8.55
N VAL A 120 -14.04 -1.44 7.62
CA VAL A 120 -13.93 -0.67 6.38
C VAL A 120 -14.92 -1.14 5.28
N ARG A 121 -15.57 -2.28 5.47
CA ARG A 121 -16.51 -2.86 4.48
C ARG A 121 -17.60 -1.88 4.01
N PRO A 122 -18.28 -1.13 4.90
CA PRO A 122 -19.33 -0.18 4.45
C PRO A 122 -18.79 0.94 3.55
N ILE A 123 -17.55 1.40 3.76
CA ILE A 123 -16.95 2.42 2.89
C ILE A 123 -16.66 1.84 1.51
N LEU A 124 -16.13 0.62 1.41
CA LEU A 124 -15.89 -0.06 0.15
C LEU A 124 -17.21 -0.30 -0.61
N GLU A 125 -18.28 -0.70 0.07
CA GLU A 125 -19.62 -0.88 -0.52
C GLU A 125 -20.15 0.39 -1.18
N SER A 126 -19.81 1.57 -0.67
CA SER A 126 -20.25 2.82 -1.28
C SER A 126 -19.63 3.10 -2.66
N TYR A 127 -18.57 2.36 -3.03
CA TYR A 127 -17.84 2.52 -4.30
C TYR A 127 -18.08 1.39 -5.32
N VAL A 128 -18.80 0.32 -5.01
CA VAL A 128 -19.02 -0.81 -5.95
C VAL A 128 -19.82 -0.42 -7.20
N ASN A 129 -20.51 0.70 -7.18
CA ASN A 129 -21.21 1.26 -8.35
C ASN A 129 -20.50 2.51 -8.90
N HIS A 130 -19.22 2.69 -8.61
CA HIS A 130 -18.47 3.83 -9.11
C HIS A 130 -18.39 3.79 -10.64
N PRO A 131 -18.49 4.96 -11.35
CA PRO A 131 -18.47 4.99 -12.81
C PRO A 131 -17.15 4.55 -13.43
N MET A 132 -16.03 4.60 -12.67
CA MET A 132 -14.74 4.09 -13.11
C MET A 132 -14.61 2.63 -12.69
N PRO A 133 -14.51 1.68 -13.66
CA PRO A 133 -14.46 0.24 -13.37
C PRO A 133 -13.30 -0.15 -12.44
N GLU A 134 -12.15 0.50 -12.58
CA GLU A 134 -10.96 0.21 -11.76
C GLU A 134 -11.25 0.42 -10.27
N ILE A 135 -12.06 1.40 -9.91
CA ILE A 135 -12.44 1.66 -8.51
C ILE A 135 -13.54 0.68 -8.08
N ALA A 136 -14.57 0.50 -8.89
CA ALA A 136 -15.68 -0.39 -8.58
C ALA A 136 -15.23 -1.82 -8.36
N GLU A 137 -14.48 -2.38 -9.31
CA GLU A 137 -13.99 -3.76 -9.27
C GLU A 137 -12.99 -3.99 -8.12
N SER A 138 -12.10 -3.03 -7.85
CA SER A 138 -11.18 -3.14 -6.71
C SER A 138 -11.90 -3.12 -5.37
N CYS A 139 -12.98 -2.34 -5.24
CA CYS A 139 -13.81 -2.38 -4.04
C CYS A 139 -14.57 -3.71 -3.90
N GLU A 140 -15.08 -4.29 -4.99
CA GLU A 140 -15.68 -5.63 -4.98
C GLU A 140 -14.67 -6.68 -4.52
N VAL A 141 -13.47 -6.70 -5.11
CA VAL A 141 -12.40 -7.64 -4.73
C VAL A 141 -11.99 -7.47 -3.26
N ALA A 142 -11.89 -6.23 -2.78
CA ALA A 142 -11.55 -5.95 -1.38
C ALA A 142 -12.64 -6.46 -0.42
N ILE A 143 -13.92 -6.29 -0.78
CA ILE A 143 -15.05 -6.80 0.01
C ILE A 143 -15.03 -8.33 0.02
N ASP A 144 -14.85 -8.97 -1.12
CA ASP A 144 -14.80 -10.43 -1.23
C ASP A 144 -13.65 -11.00 -0.40
N LEU A 145 -12.49 -10.33 -0.38
CA LEU A 145 -11.36 -10.73 0.46
C LEU A 145 -11.70 -10.61 1.95
N LEU A 146 -12.34 -9.51 2.37
CA LEU A 146 -12.79 -9.33 3.76
C LEU A 146 -13.80 -10.42 4.18
N ASP A 147 -14.75 -10.71 3.31
CA ASP A 147 -15.78 -11.73 3.56
C ASP A 147 -15.15 -13.15 3.59
N TRP A 148 -14.20 -13.44 2.70
CA TRP A 148 -13.47 -14.69 2.69
C TRP A 148 -12.63 -14.88 3.97
N CYS A 149 -11.89 -13.85 4.39
CA CYS A 149 -11.12 -13.89 5.64
C CYS A 149 -12.00 -14.10 6.89
N LYS A 150 -13.26 -13.66 6.85
CA LYS A 150 -14.22 -13.87 7.94
C LYS A 150 -14.89 -15.26 7.87
N SER A 151 -14.83 -15.94 6.73
CA SER A 151 -15.44 -17.25 6.53
C SER A 151 -14.66 -18.35 7.23
N LYS A 152 -15.30 -19.54 7.42
CA LYS A 152 -14.64 -20.71 7.96
C LYS A 152 -13.60 -21.30 7.00
N GLU A 153 -13.71 -21.04 5.71
CA GLU A 153 -12.77 -21.50 4.69
C GLU A 153 -11.36 -20.99 4.93
N TYR A 154 -11.23 -19.75 5.42
CA TYR A 154 -9.93 -19.16 5.79
C TYR A 154 -9.19 -19.96 6.87
N GLN A 155 -9.92 -20.61 7.78
CA GLN A 155 -9.34 -21.35 8.91
C GLN A 155 -8.84 -22.75 8.52
N GLU A 156 -9.19 -23.22 7.33
CA GLU A 156 -8.82 -24.56 6.81
C GLU A 156 -7.61 -24.51 5.86
N VAL A 157 -7.13 -23.31 5.51
CA VAL A 157 -5.96 -23.13 4.66
C VAL A 157 -4.72 -23.02 5.54
N ASP A 158 -3.92 -24.10 5.59
CA ASP A 158 -2.57 -24.08 6.16
C ASP A 158 -1.68 -23.14 5.32
N CYS A 159 -1.29 -22.01 5.88
CA CYS A 159 -0.31 -21.08 5.29
C CYS A 159 1.11 -21.57 5.56
#